data_f1b19c4f82d8bf33c76b1eaca603baa9
#
_entry.id   f1b19c4f82d8bf33c76b1eaca603baa9
#
_cell.length_a   1.000
_cell.length_b   1.000
_cell.length_c   1.000
_cell.angle_alpha   90.00
_cell.angle_beta   90.00
_cell.angle_gamma   90.00
#
_symmetry.space_group_name_H-M   'P 1'
#
loop_
_entity.id
_entity.type
_entity.pdbx_description
1 polymer ?
#
loop_
_entity_poly.entity_id
_entity_poly.type
_entity_poly.pdbx_seq_one_letter_code
_entity_poly.pdbx_strand_id
1 'polypeptide(L)'
;MLSVFDPRQLAHAPNREMHNGGWTDYQEVPARAESIAAAVQPGLKTSDWGLAPIEAVHDADYLTFLRAAHADWLGAGREGDAIPYVWPVVRRRPLDLTRIDARLGRYSYDAGTPIAAQTWDAAYWSAQTALTALDGLLEQKQQSAFALCRPPGHHAGRDYLGGYCYLNNAAIAAREAQRRGAGPVAILDVDYHHGNGTQDIFYEDAAVFFASIHADPATDYPFYWGHADERGAGSGAGTTLNLPLPRGTALAGYEPALDHALAAIEDWGARCLIVSFGADTYAGDPISHFALERTDFTALGRRIAGLGLPNLIVMEGGYATGDLGPNVAAFLAGFG
;
A
#
# COMPACT_ATOMS: atom_id res chain seq x y z
N MET A 1 -11.83 -13.56 12.43
CA MET A 1 -11.29 -12.25 11.99
C MET A 1 -12.35 -11.50 11.18
N LEU A 2 -12.52 -10.20 11.42
CA LEU A 2 -13.38 -9.33 10.59
C LEU A 2 -12.71 -9.06 9.24
N SER A 3 -13.47 -9.16 8.14
CA SER A 3 -12.95 -8.86 6.78
C SER A 3 -13.92 -8.00 5.98
N VAL A 4 -13.39 -7.04 5.26
CA VAL A 4 -14.14 -5.99 4.54
C VAL A 4 -13.69 -5.93 3.08
N PHE A 5 -14.66 -5.79 2.17
CA PHE A 5 -14.41 -5.56 0.74
C PHE A 5 -15.56 -4.76 0.12
N ASP A 6 -15.23 -3.90 -0.82
CA ASP A 6 -16.21 -3.17 -1.63
C ASP A 6 -16.05 -3.50 -3.12
N PRO A 7 -17.07 -4.04 -3.79
CA PRO A 7 -16.96 -4.42 -5.20
C PRO A 7 -16.79 -3.24 -6.16
N ARG A 8 -17.04 -1.99 -5.74
CA ARG A 8 -16.76 -0.80 -6.55
C ARG A 8 -15.30 -0.65 -6.90
N GLN A 9 -14.40 -1.25 -6.11
CA GLN A 9 -12.97 -1.34 -6.38
C GLN A 9 -12.65 -2.10 -7.67
N LEU A 10 -13.51 -3.02 -8.12
CA LEU A 10 -13.32 -3.78 -9.36
C LEU A 10 -13.41 -2.93 -10.62
N ALA A 11 -13.98 -1.73 -10.52
CA ALA A 11 -14.13 -0.83 -11.67
C ALA A 11 -12.81 -0.20 -12.15
N HIS A 12 -11.76 -0.20 -11.32
CA HIS A 12 -10.41 0.18 -11.76
C HIS A 12 -9.83 -0.94 -12.61
N ALA A 13 -9.73 -0.74 -13.92
CA ALA A 13 -9.31 -1.77 -14.86
C ALA A 13 -8.53 -1.17 -16.05
N PRO A 14 -7.34 -0.61 -15.84
CA PRO A 14 -6.45 -0.23 -16.94
C PRO A 14 -6.12 -1.44 -17.82
N ASN A 15 -5.93 -1.18 -19.12
CA ASN A 15 -5.65 -2.26 -20.06
C ASN A 15 -4.15 -2.60 -20.13
N ARG A 16 -3.30 -1.58 -20.00
CA ARG A 16 -1.85 -1.72 -20.19
C ARG A 16 -1.09 -0.70 -19.36
N GLU A 17 0.16 -1.00 -19.12
CA GLU A 17 1.13 -0.13 -18.46
C GLU A 17 2.40 0.01 -19.30
N MET A 18 3.20 1.03 -18.97
CA MET A 18 4.53 1.17 -19.55
C MET A 18 5.57 0.56 -18.58
N HIS A 19 6.26 -0.48 -19.03
CA HIS A 19 7.30 -1.14 -18.26
C HIS A 19 8.54 -1.37 -19.13
N ASN A 20 9.74 -1.05 -18.62
CA ASN A 20 11.01 -1.21 -19.33
C ASN A 20 11.03 -0.59 -20.75
N GLY A 21 10.35 0.55 -20.94
CA GLY A 21 10.27 1.24 -22.22
C GLY A 21 9.33 0.62 -23.25
N GLY A 22 8.52 -0.36 -22.86
CA GLY A 22 7.53 -1.03 -23.69
C GLY A 22 6.14 -1.09 -23.03
N TRP A 23 5.11 -1.32 -23.86
CA TRP A 23 3.77 -1.58 -23.38
C TRP A 23 3.64 -3.05 -22.97
N THR A 24 3.10 -3.29 -21.77
CA THR A 24 2.75 -4.61 -21.24
C THR A 24 1.32 -4.60 -20.72
N ASP A 25 0.74 -5.79 -20.54
CA ASP A 25 -0.55 -5.93 -19.88
C ASP A 25 -0.47 -5.46 -18.44
N TYR A 26 -1.49 -4.73 -17.98
CA TYR A 26 -1.56 -4.24 -16.61
C TYR A 26 -1.66 -5.38 -15.60
N GLN A 27 -0.80 -5.39 -14.59
CA GLN A 27 -0.70 -6.51 -13.65
C GLN A 27 -1.66 -6.39 -12.47
N GLU A 28 -2.01 -5.16 -12.07
CA GLU A 28 -2.93 -4.92 -10.95
C GLU A 28 -4.40 -5.06 -11.42
N VAL A 29 -4.80 -6.23 -11.88
CA VAL A 29 -6.12 -6.52 -12.48
C VAL A 29 -7.22 -6.78 -11.44
N PRO A 30 -8.52 -6.55 -11.77
CA PRO A 30 -9.66 -6.87 -10.89
C PRO A 30 -9.67 -8.31 -10.37
N ALA A 31 -9.23 -9.26 -11.18
CA ALA A 31 -9.15 -10.68 -10.83
C ALA A 31 -8.32 -10.98 -9.56
N ARG A 32 -7.40 -10.07 -9.17
CA ARG A 32 -6.67 -10.15 -7.89
C ARG A 32 -7.65 -10.11 -6.71
N ALA A 33 -8.48 -9.07 -6.65
CA ALA A 33 -9.48 -8.94 -5.57
C ALA A 33 -10.55 -10.04 -5.63
N GLU A 34 -10.95 -10.47 -6.83
CA GLU A 34 -11.90 -11.58 -6.99
C GLU A 34 -11.35 -12.90 -6.44
N SER A 35 -10.06 -13.20 -6.71
CA SER A 35 -9.37 -14.38 -6.17
C SER A 35 -9.32 -14.35 -4.64
N ILE A 36 -8.96 -13.21 -4.05
CA ILE A 36 -8.91 -13.03 -2.59
C ILE A 36 -10.32 -13.13 -1.99
N ALA A 37 -11.30 -12.42 -2.56
CA ALA A 37 -12.67 -12.42 -2.06
C ALA A 37 -13.29 -13.83 -2.08
N ALA A 38 -13.00 -14.63 -3.10
CA ALA A 38 -13.44 -16.02 -3.18
C ALA A 38 -12.85 -16.90 -2.07
N ALA A 39 -11.58 -16.69 -1.70
CA ALA A 39 -10.89 -17.47 -0.66
C ALA A 39 -11.22 -17.00 0.76
N VAL A 40 -11.32 -15.68 1.00
CA VAL A 40 -11.48 -15.08 2.32
C VAL A 40 -12.95 -14.86 2.70
N GLN A 41 -13.84 -14.69 1.71
CA GLN A 41 -15.28 -14.42 1.86
C GLN A 41 -15.55 -13.23 2.81
N PRO A 42 -15.17 -11.99 2.43
CA PRO A 42 -15.39 -10.81 3.27
C PRO A 42 -16.86 -10.63 3.65
N GLY A 43 -17.14 -10.46 4.94
CA GLY A 43 -18.49 -10.48 5.47
C GLY A 43 -19.08 -9.10 5.82
N LEU A 44 -18.25 -8.05 5.89
CA LEU A 44 -18.69 -6.71 6.28
C LEU A 44 -18.78 -5.78 5.07
N LYS A 45 -19.89 -5.06 4.99
CA LYS A 45 -20.10 -4.04 3.97
C LYS A 45 -19.34 -2.75 4.33
N THR A 46 -18.68 -2.16 3.34
CA THR A 46 -17.98 -0.89 3.48
C THR A 46 -18.92 0.29 3.76
N SER A 47 -18.58 1.09 4.76
CA SER A 47 -19.24 2.36 5.07
C SER A 47 -18.53 3.52 4.39
N ASP A 48 -19.25 4.61 4.17
CA ASP A 48 -18.68 5.86 3.64
C ASP A 48 -18.30 6.80 4.79
N TRP A 49 -17.00 7.04 4.98
CA TRP A 49 -16.42 7.91 6.00
C TRP A 49 -16.16 9.33 5.48
N GLY A 50 -16.49 9.59 4.21
CA GLY A 50 -16.24 10.85 3.54
C GLY A 50 -14.76 11.10 3.22
N LEU A 51 -14.44 12.34 2.86
CA LEU A 51 -13.10 12.74 2.42
C LEU A 51 -12.15 13.10 3.58
N ALA A 52 -12.67 13.53 4.71
CA ALA A 52 -11.84 14.09 5.80
C ALA A 52 -10.68 13.17 6.25
N PRO A 53 -10.83 11.84 6.41
CA PRO A 53 -9.71 10.97 6.73
C PRO A 53 -8.65 10.90 5.60
N ILE A 54 -9.08 11.02 4.34
CA ILE A 54 -8.18 11.01 3.17
C ILE A 54 -7.40 12.34 3.11
N GLU A 55 -8.08 13.47 3.32
CA GLU A 55 -7.49 14.81 3.37
C GLU A 55 -6.53 15.01 4.56
N ALA A 56 -6.62 14.18 5.60
CA ALA A 56 -5.66 14.17 6.72
C ALA A 56 -4.27 13.61 6.30
N VAL A 57 -4.17 12.95 5.15
CA VAL A 57 -2.96 12.32 4.63
C VAL A 57 -2.51 12.97 3.32
N HIS A 58 -3.43 13.15 2.39
CA HIS A 58 -3.14 13.61 1.02
C HIS A 58 -3.44 15.10 0.84
N ASP A 59 -2.59 15.78 0.10
CA ASP A 59 -2.74 17.21 -0.17
C ASP A 59 -3.94 17.51 -1.07
N ALA A 60 -4.65 18.60 -0.81
CA ALA A 60 -5.92 18.94 -1.46
C ALA A 60 -5.77 19.14 -2.99
N ASP A 61 -4.65 19.70 -3.46
CA ASP A 61 -4.38 19.88 -4.87
C ASP A 61 -4.10 18.56 -5.59
N TYR A 62 -3.44 17.61 -4.93
CA TYR A 62 -3.28 16.24 -5.42
C TYR A 62 -4.64 15.52 -5.56
N LEU A 63 -5.48 15.59 -4.53
CA LEU A 63 -6.82 14.97 -4.56
C LEU A 63 -7.70 15.59 -5.66
N THR A 64 -7.62 16.91 -5.85
CA THR A 64 -8.30 17.61 -6.94
C THR A 64 -7.80 17.14 -8.30
N PHE A 65 -6.48 17.00 -8.45
CA PHE A 65 -5.88 16.45 -9.66
C PHE A 65 -6.36 15.03 -9.93
N LEU A 66 -6.25 14.11 -8.97
CA LEU A 66 -6.57 12.70 -9.14
C LEU A 66 -8.03 12.48 -9.56
N ARG A 67 -8.95 13.27 -8.99
CA ARG A 67 -10.39 13.22 -9.34
C ARG A 67 -10.67 13.65 -10.77
N ALA A 68 -9.92 14.61 -11.32
CA ALA A 68 -10.16 15.18 -12.63
C ALA A 68 -9.25 14.60 -13.73
N ALA A 69 -8.16 13.92 -13.37
CA ALA A 69 -7.06 13.59 -14.27
C ALA A 69 -7.49 12.85 -15.55
N HIS A 70 -8.35 11.84 -15.46
CA HIS A 70 -8.80 11.12 -16.66
C HIS A 70 -9.74 11.97 -17.53
N ALA A 71 -10.65 12.74 -16.93
CA ALA A 71 -11.53 13.65 -17.68
C ALA A 71 -10.72 14.75 -18.38
N ASP A 72 -9.73 15.33 -17.70
CA ASP A 72 -8.80 16.32 -18.25
C ASP A 72 -7.96 15.71 -19.40
N TRP A 73 -7.58 14.45 -19.29
CA TRP A 73 -6.87 13.70 -20.32
C TRP A 73 -7.71 13.58 -21.60
N LEU A 74 -8.95 13.12 -21.49
CA LEU A 74 -9.88 13.06 -22.61
C LEU A 74 -10.21 14.44 -23.17
N GLY A 75 -10.42 15.44 -22.30
CA GLY A 75 -10.67 16.84 -22.68
C GLY A 75 -9.53 17.47 -23.46
N ALA A 76 -8.30 16.99 -23.28
CA ALA A 76 -7.13 17.40 -24.06
C ALA A 76 -6.99 16.66 -25.41
N GLY A 77 -8.01 15.89 -25.82
CA GLY A 77 -8.02 15.12 -27.06
C GLY A 77 -7.15 13.87 -27.04
N ARG A 78 -6.91 13.31 -25.84
CA ARG A 78 -6.18 12.04 -25.65
C ARG A 78 -7.16 10.87 -25.60
N GLU A 79 -6.66 9.67 -25.81
CA GLU A 79 -7.43 8.42 -25.75
C GLU A 79 -6.83 7.47 -24.72
N GLY A 80 -7.63 6.53 -24.22
CA GLY A 80 -7.23 5.52 -23.24
C GLY A 80 -6.92 6.10 -21.87
N ASP A 81 -6.10 5.40 -21.12
CA ASP A 81 -5.75 5.74 -19.74
C ASP A 81 -4.66 6.84 -19.70
N ALA A 82 -4.73 7.71 -18.69
CA ALA A 82 -3.79 8.81 -18.56
C ALA A 82 -2.46 8.30 -17.96
N ILE A 83 -1.37 8.46 -18.71
CA ILE A 83 -0.02 8.02 -18.33
C ILE A 83 0.96 9.17 -18.53
N PRO A 84 1.85 9.46 -17.56
CA PRO A 84 2.87 10.49 -17.69
C PRO A 84 3.97 10.06 -18.68
N TYR A 85 4.62 11.03 -19.31
CA TYR A 85 5.81 10.82 -20.14
C TYR A 85 6.92 11.82 -19.85
N VAL A 86 6.68 12.80 -18.96
CA VAL A 86 7.65 13.83 -18.57
C VAL A 86 7.51 14.14 -17.09
N TRP A 87 8.63 14.23 -16.39
CA TRP A 87 8.70 14.49 -14.97
C TRP A 87 9.54 15.71 -14.64
N PRO A 88 9.26 16.42 -13.52
CA PRO A 88 10.13 17.49 -13.08
C PRO A 88 11.50 16.94 -12.66
N VAL A 89 12.55 17.68 -13.01
CA VAL A 89 13.88 17.40 -12.44
C VAL A 89 13.90 17.89 -10.99
N VAL A 90 14.55 17.14 -10.10
CA VAL A 90 14.72 17.49 -8.68
C VAL A 90 15.21 18.94 -8.51
N ARG A 91 14.68 19.64 -7.51
CA ARG A 91 14.97 21.05 -7.17
C ARG A 91 14.48 22.08 -8.19
N ARG A 92 13.53 21.74 -9.02
CA ARG A 92 12.79 22.75 -9.79
C ARG A 92 11.69 23.34 -8.91
N ARG A 93 11.44 24.63 -9.10
CA ARG A 93 10.36 25.31 -8.36
C ARG A 93 9.00 24.71 -8.73
N PRO A 94 8.05 24.61 -7.80
CA PRO A 94 6.67 24.27 -8.13
C PRO A 94 6.09 25.37 -9.02
N LEU A 95 5.28 24.97 -10.00
CA LEU A 95 4.60 25.84 -10.95
C LEU A 95 3.15 25.41 -11.06
N ASP A 96 2.25 26.39 -11.22
CA ASP A 96 0.87 26.12 -11.64
C ASP A 96 0.87 25.69 -13.10
N LEU A 97 0.71 24.40 -13.32
CA LEU A 97 0.72 23.79 -14.64
C LEU A 97 -0.71 23.46 -15.05
N THR A 98 -1.13 23.98 -16.22
CA THR A 98 -2.50 23.83 -16.70
C THR A 98 -2.68 22.59 -17.60
N ARG A 99 -1.61 22.20 -18.32
CA ARG A 99 -1.69 21.03 -19.21
C ARG A 99 -1.66 19.72 -18.43
N ILE A 100 -2.55 18.81 -18.79
CA ILE A 100 -2.64 17.49 -18.17
C ILE A 100 -1.33 16.70 -18.25
N ASP A 101 -0.60 16.79 -19.36
CA ASP A 101 0.71 16.14 -19.53
C ASP A 101 1.70 16.52 -18.41
N ALA A 102 1.77 17.82 -18.08
CA ALA A 102 2.68 18.32 -17.06
C ALA A 102 2.18 18.02 -15.63
N ARG A 103 0.87 18.06 -15.42
CA ARG A 103 0.25 17.71 -14.14
C ARG A 103 0.41 16.22 -13.81
N LEU A 104 0.27 15.33 -14.79
CA LEU A 104 0.56 13.91 -14.62
C LEU A 104 1.98 13.67 -14.10
N GLY A 105 2.99 14.27 -14.74
CA GLY A 105 4.37 14.09 -14.28
C GLY A 105 4.69 14.78 -12.96
N ARG A 106 3.92 15.80 -12.54
CA ARG A 106 4.07 16.41 -11.21
C ARG A 106 3.63 15.48 -10.11
N TYR A 107 2.51 14.75 -10.30
CA TYR A 107 1.86 13.95 -9.28
C TYR A 107 2.08 12.45 -9.44
N SER A 108 3.00 12.04 -10.31
CA SER A 108 3.35 10.64 -10.55
C SER A 108 4.85 10.47 -10.62
N TYR A 109 5.39 9.38 -10.11
CA TYR A 109 6.84 9.12 -10.21
C TYR A 109 7.18 7.98 -11.17
N ASP A 110 6.20 7.28 -11.73
CA ASP A 110 6.39 6.23 -12.72
C ASP A 110 5.38 6.29 -13.88
N ALA A 111 5.59 5.46 -14.89
CA ALA A 111 4.68 5.28 -16.01
C ALA A 111 3.89 3.95 -15.94
N GLY A 112 4.10 3.17 -14.90
CA GLY A 112 3.42 1.90 -14.64
C GLY A 112 2.07 2.04 -13.93
N THR A 113 1.68 3.28 -13.56
CA THR A 113 0.48 3.56 -12.77
C THR A 113 -0.51 4.41 -13.56
N PRO A 114 -1.26 3.83 -14.51
CA PRO A 114 -2.19 4.55 -15.37
C PRO A 114 -3.45 5.00 -14.61
N ILE A 115 -3.98 6.18 -14.93
CA ILE A 115 -5.25 6.67 -14.39
C ILE A 115 -6.37 6.40 -15.41
N ALA A 116 -7.22 5.41 -15.12
CA ALA A 116 -8.42 5.08 -15.91
C ALA A 116 -9.65 5.86 -15.43
N ALA A 117 -10.75 5.75 -16.14
CA ALA A 117 -12.00 6.45 -15.87
C ALA A 117 -12.55 6.26 -14.44
N GLN A 118 -12.39 5.06 -13.88
CA GLN A 118 -12.93 4.69 -12.57
C GLN A 118 -11.85 4.60 -11.47
N THR A 119 -10.63 5.07 -11.74
CA THR A 119 -9.51 4.98 -10.79
C THR A 119 -9.81 5.72 -9.49
N TRP A 120 -10.32 6.95 -9.57
CA TRP A 120 -10.68 7.72 -8.38
C TRP A 120 -11.71 7.00 -7.52
N ASP A 121 -12.80 6.53 -8.12
CA ASP A 121 -13.86 5.87 -7.35
C ASP A 121 -13.36 4.58 -6.69
N ALA A 122 -12.58 3.78 -7.40
CA ALA A 122 -12.00 2.57 -6.85
C ALA A 122 -11.01 2.86 -5.70
N ALA A 123 -10.12 3.83 -5.86
CA ALA A 123 -9.18 4.25 -4.82
C ALA A 123 -9.90 4.83 -3.59
N TYR A 124 -10.95 5.64 -3.81
CA TYR A 124 -11.79 6.14 -2.74
C TYR A 124 -12.40 4.99 -1.92
N TRP A 125 -13.03 4.02 -2.59
CA TRP A 125 -13.66 2.89 -1.90
C TRP A 125 -12.64 1.90 -1.31
N SER A 126 -11.42 1.85 -1.82
CA SER A 126 -10.29 1.16 -1.20
C SER A 126 -9.96 1.78 0.16
N ALA A 127 -9.83 3.11 0.22
CA ALA A 127 -9.61 3.83 1.48
C ALA A 127 -10.78 3.66 2.47
N GLN A 128 -12.04 3.74 1.99
CA GLN A 128 -13.22 3.51 2.83
C GLN A 128 -13.26 2.07 3.39
N THR A 129 -12.74 1.09 2.64
CA THR A 129 -12.61 -0.30 3.09
C THR A 129 -11.63 -0.43 4.26
N ALA A 130 -10.46 0.22 4.18
CA ALA A 130 -9.49 0.27 5.28
C ALA A 130 -10.06 0.94 6.53
N LEU A 131 -10.76 2.08 6.36
CA LEU A 131 -11.42 2.80 7.46
C LEU A 131 -12.53 1.97 8.11
N THR A 132 -13.31 1.24 7.32
CA THR A 132 -14.38 0.37 7.85
C THR A 132 -13.81 -0.81 8.64
N ALA A 133 -12.72 -1.41 8.16
CA ALA A 133 -12.04 -2.48 8.87
C ALA A 133 -11.41 -1.97 10.19
N LEU A 134 -10.83 -0.77 10.18
CA LEU A 134 -10.33 -0.10 11.37
C LEU A 134 -11.44 0.15 12.39
N ASP A 135 -12.60 0.64 11.95
CA ASP A 135 -13.76 0.85 12.81
C ASP A 135 -14.19 -0.45 13.49
N GLY A 136 -14.33 -1.52 12.72
CA GLY A 136 -14.65 -2.83 13.25
C GLY A 136 -13.60 -3.34 14.25
N LEU A 137 -12.32 -3.08 14.01
CA LEU A 137 -11.23 -3.42 14.95
C LEU A 137 -11.38 -2.69 16.29
N LEU A 138 -11.58 -1.37 16.24
CA LEU A 138 -11.59 -0.52 17.43
C LEU A 138 -12.91 -0.65 18.23
N GLU A 139 -14.06 -0.53 17.55
CA GLU A 139 -15.38 -0.51 18.23
C GLU A 139 -15.83 -1.91 18.68
N GLN A 140 -15.58 -2.93 17.88
CA GLN A 140 -15.97 -4.31 18.22
C GLN A 140 -14.89 -5.03 19.03
N LYS A 141 -13.78 -4.35 19.37
CA LYS A 141 -12.65 -4.89 20.13
C LYS A 141 -12.15 -6.21 19.55
N GLN A 142 -12.08 -6.27 18.23
CA GLN A 142 -11.49 -7.40 17.53
C GLN A 142 -9.98 -7.39 17.73
N GLN A 143 -9.35 -8.56 17.78
CA GLN A 143 -7.89 -8.63 17.82
C GLN A 143 -7.28 -8.33 16.46
N SER A 144 -7.97 -8.73 15.38
CA SER A 144 -7.49 -8.57 14.01
C SER A 144 -8.65 -8.24 13.05
N ALA A 145 -8.38 -7.38 12.06
CA ALA A 145 -9.29 -7.08 10.96
C ALA A 145 -8.52 -7.08 9.64
N PHE A 146 -9.17 -7.44 8.54
CA PHE A 146 -8.61 -7.44 7.19
C PHE A 146 -9.41 -6.53 6.26
N ALA A 147 -8.71 -5.63 5.60
CA ALA A 147 -9.21 -4.76 4.54
C ALA A 147 -8.69 -5.24 3.18
N LEU A 148 -9.56 -5.81 2.36
CA LEU A 148 -9.23 -6.14 0.97
C LEU A 148 -9.26 -4.85 0.14
N CYS A 149 -8.15 -4.13 0.16
CA CYS A 149 -7.94 -2.89 -0.55
C CYS A 149 -7.47 -3.15 -2.00
N ARG A 150 -8.14 -2.52 -2.96
CA ARG A 150 -7.74 -2.44 -4.36
C ARG A 150 -8.28 -1.14 -4.99
N PRO A 151 -7.45 -0.27 -5.61
CA PRO A 151 -5.99 -0.38 -5.74
C PRO A 151 -5.26 -0.45 -4.39
N PRO A 152 -3.99 -0.95 -4.37
CA PRO A 152 -3.11 -0.88 -3.21
C PRO A 152 -2.74 0.56 -2.87
N GLY A 153 -1.98 0.78 -1.78
CA GLY A 153 -1.76 2.12 -1.28
C GLY A 153 -0.34 2.50 -0.89
N HIS A 154 0.52 1.58 -0.50
CA HIS A 154 1.77 1.87 0.22
C HIS A 154 2.80 2.70 -0.57
N HIS A 155 2.69 2.74 -1.89
CA HIS A 155 3.55 3.59 -2.74
C HIS A 155 3.04 5.03 -2.93
N ALA A 156 1.78 5.32 -2.62
CA ALA A 156 1.23 6.68 -2.74
C ALA A 156 1.70 7.57 -1.59
N GLY A 157 2.35 8.69 -1.92
CA GLY A 157 2.77 9.72 -0.97
C GLY A 157 1.68 10.77 -0.73
N ARG A 158 2.05 11.87 -0.06
CA ARG A 158 1.10 12.96 0.23
C ARG A 158 0.52 13.57 -1.03
N ASP A 159 1.34 13.75 -2.05
CA ASP A 159 1.03 14.48 -3.29
C ASP A 159 1.51 13.76 -4.56
N TYR A 160 1.66 12.43 -4.49
CA TYR A 160 2.04 11.64 -5.66
C TYR A 160 1.50 10.21 -5.64
N LEU A 161 1.38 9.64 -6.84
CA LEU A 161 1.01 8.26 -7.13
C LEU A 161 2.16 7.50 -7.82
N GLY A 162 2.12 6.19 -7.77
CA GLY A 162 3.06 5.27 -8.41
C GLY A 162 2.90 3.86 -7.88
N GLY A 163 3.54 2.85 -8.48
CA GLY A 163 3.46 1.46 -8.03
C GLY A 163 2.04 0.93 -7.90
N TYR A 164 1.16 1.28 -8.83
CA TYR A 164 -0.28 0.95 -8.82
C TYR A 164 -1.08 1.61 -7.67
N CYS A 165 -0.46 2.48 -6.86
CA CYS A 165 -1.05 3.11 -5.69
C CYS A 165 -1.47 4.55 -5.97
N TYR A 166 -2.67 4.94 -5.53
CA TYR A 166 -3.25 6.28 -5.73
C TYR A 166 -3.58 6.99 -4.41
N LEU A 167 -4.11 6.27 -3.42
CA LEU A 167 -4.33 6.74 -2.05
C LEU A 167 -3.69 5.75 -1.09
N ASN A 168 -3.01 6.25 -0.06
CA ASN A 168 -2.30 5.41 0.89
C ASN A 168 -3.25 4.88 1.97
N ASN A 169 -3.81 3.70 1.74
CA ASN A 169 -4.82 3.09 2.60
C ASN A 169 -4.31 2.86 4.03
N ALA A 170 -3.07 2.40 4.18
CA ALA A 170 -2.44 2.14 5.48
C ALA A 170 -2.19 3.45 6.24
N ALA A 171 -1.68 4.48 5.56
CA ALA A 171 -1.45 5.79 6.18
C ALA A 171 -2.76 6.48 6.62
N ILE A 172 -3.81 6.39 5.78
CA ILE A 172 -5.16 6.90 6.10
C ILE A 172 -5.70 6.21 7.36
N ALA A 173 -5.60 4.88 7.42
CA ALA A 173 -6.01 4.13 8.60
C ALA A 173 -5.17 4.47 9.83
N ALA A 174 -3.85 4.69 9.70
CA ALA A 174 -2.97 5.07 10.81
C ALA A 174 -3.35 6.44 11.40
N ARG A 175 -3.58 7.44 10.55
CA ARG A 175 -4.05 8.76 11.01
C ARG A 175 -5.40 8.70 11.70
N GLU A 176 -6.32 7.94 11.14
CA GLU A 176 -7.65 7.77 11.76
C GLU A 176 -7.56 7.01 13.08
N ALA A 177 -6.73 5.98 13.20
CA ALA A 177 -6.47 5.27 14.46
C ALA A 177 -5.93 6.23 15.54
N GLN A 178 -4.97 7.08 15.19
CA GLN A 178 -4.45 8.12 16.09
C GLN A 178 -5.55 9.10 16.51
N ARG A 179 -6.34 9.61 15.56
CA ARG A 179 -7.45 10.54 15.83
C ARG A 179 -8.47 9.95 16.80
N ARG A 180 -8.68 8.64 16.72
CA ARG A 180 -9.61 7.88 17.60
C ARG A 180 -8.98 7.45 18.93
N GLY A 181 -7.73 7.81 19.19
CA GLY A 181 -7.07 7.53 20.47
C GLY A 181 -6.58 6.09 20.62
N ALA A 182 -6.29 5.38 19.52
CA ALA A 182 -5.74 4.02 19.57
C ALA A 182 -4.31 3.95 20.16
N GLY A 183 -3.70 5.10 20.47
CA GLY A 183 -2.35 5.23 21.04
C GLY A 183 -1.27 5.34 19.96
N PRO A 184 0.00 5.06 20.30
CA PRO A 184 1.08 4.99 19.33
C PRO A 184 0.80 3.91 18.28
N VAL A 185 0.86 4.28 17.00
CA VAL A 185 0.56 3.38 15.86
C VAL A 185 1.86 2.99 15.18
N ALA A 186 2.07 1.69 14.95
CA ALA A 186 3.12 1.21 14.06
C ALA A 186 2.51 0.73 12.73
N ILE A 187 3.26 0.92 11.64
CA ILE A 187 2.96 0.32 10.34
C ILE A 187 4.10 -0.65 10.04
N LEU A 188 3.76 -1.92 9.84
CA LEU A 188 4.66 -2.96 9.39
C LEU A 188 4.33 -3.29 7.94
N ASP A 189 5.22 -2.99 7.03
CA ASP A 189 5.10 -3.30 5.62
C ASP A 189 5.87 -4.59 5.31
N VAL A 190 5.16 -5.59 4.82
CA VAL A 190 5.68 -6.91 4.46
C VAL A 190 5.37 -7.26 3.00
N ASP A 191 5.10 -6.26 2.18
CA ASP A 191 5.08 -6.36 0.73
C ASP A 191 6.51 -6.58 0.20
N TYR A 192 6.65 -7.17 -0.99
CA TYR A 192 7.95 -7.33 -1.64
C TYR A 192 8.63 -5.98 -1.92
N HIS A 193 7.83 -4.98 -2.31
CA HIS A 193 8.31 -3.65 -2.64
C HIS A 193 8.31 -2.74 -1.42
N HIS A 194 9.28 -1.84 -1.34
CA HIS A 194 9.31 -0.85 -0.27
C HIS A 194 8.10 0.10 -0.33
N GLY A 195 7.41 0.31 0.79
CA GLY A 195 6.32 1.27 0.91
C GLY A 195 6.80 2.72 1.00
N ASN A 196 7.40 3.22 -0.09
CA ASN A 196 8.01 4.55 -0.15
C ASN A 196 7.04 5.68 0.14
N GLY A 197 5.77 5.54 -0.26
CA GLY A 197 4.74 6.53 0.04
C GLY A 197 4.43 6.60 1.55
N THR A 198 4.32 5.45 2.19
CA THR A 198 4.12 5.38 3.65
C THR A 198 5.32 5.95 4.40
N GLN A 199 6.55 5.59 3.99
CA GLN A 199 7.76 6.18 4.56
C GLN A 199 7.75 7.71 4.44
N ASP A 200 7.50 8.23 3.25
CA ASP A 200 7.54 9.69 2.98
C ASP A 200 6.51 10.46 3.81
N ILE A 201 5.28 9.94 3.93
CA ILE A 201 4.21 10.54 4.74
C ILE A 201 4.61 10.68 6.21
N PHE A 202 5.34 9.72 6.76
CA PHE A 202 5.68 9.66 8.18
C PHE A 202 7.16 9.94 8.48
N TYR A 203 7.98 10.33 7.50
CA TYR A 203 9.43 10.44 7.65
C TYR A 203 9.88 11.45 8.71
N GLU A 204 9.10 12.49 8.94
CA GLU A 204 9.34 13.52 9.97
C GLU A 204 8.34 13.44 11.12
N ASP A 205 7.61 12.33 11.27
CA ASP A 205 6.55 12.17 12.28
C ASP A 205 6.96 11.22 13.40
N ALA A 206 7.10 11.78 14.61
CA ALA A 206 7.43 11.00 15.81
C ALA A 206 6.27 10.10 16.33
N ALA A 207 5.05 10.26 15.80
CA ALA A 207 3.86 9.59 16.33
C ALA A 207 3.49 8.30 15.58
N VAL A 208 4.20 7.97 14.49
CA VAL A 208 4.07 6.72 13.75
C VAL A 208 5.43 6.07 13.59
N PHE A 209 5.53 4.78 13.93
CA PHE A 209 6.70 3.97 13.62
C PHE A 209 6.44 3.21 12.32
N PHE A 210 7.34 3.33 11.36
CA PHE A 210 7.28 2.60 10.09
C PHE A 210 8.43 1.60 10.00
N ALA A 211 8.11 0.33 9.82
CA ALA A 211 9.06 -0.74 9.53
C ALA A 211 8.69 -1.41 8.21
N SER A 212 9.66 -1.63 7.33
CA SER A 212 9.45 -2.28 6.04
C SER A 212 10.52 -3.35 5.77
N ILE A 213 10.06 -4.55 5.36
CA ILE A 213 10.90 -5.67 4.95
C ILE A 213 10.63 -5.89 3.46
N HIS A 214 11.60 -5.58 2.63
CA HIS A 214 11.40 -5.48 1.18
C HIS A 214 12.65 -5.89 0.40
N ALA A 215 12.52 -6.02 -0.92
CA ALA A 215 13.66 -6.27 -1.79
C ALA A 215 14.64 -5.10 -1.79
N ASP A 216 15.93 -5.40 -1.90
CA ASP A 216 17.00 -4.39 -1.90
C ASP A 216 16.78 -3.36 -3.02
N PRO A 217 16.52 -2.08 -2.70
CA PRO A 217 16.26 -1.05 -3.69
C PRO A 217 17.45 -0.75 -4.62
N ALA A 218 18.65 -1.24 -4.30
CA ALA A 218 19.76 -1.17 -5.23
C ALA A 218 19.52 -1.99 -6.51
N THR A 219 18.60 -2.99 -6.47
CA THR A 219 18.32 -3.89 -7.58
C THR A 219 16.84 -3.95 -7.95
N ASP A 220 15.95 -3.48 -7.08
CA ASP A 220 14.51 -3.60 -7.24
C ASP A 220 13.76 -2.27 -7.07
N TYR A 221 12.59 -2.18 -7.70
CA TYR A 221 11.69 -1.04 -7.55
C TYR A 221 11.33 -0.82 -6.06
N PRO A 222 11.26 0.42 -5.56
CA PRO A 222 11.28 1.70 -6.27
C PRO A 222 12.65 2.37 -6.41
N PHE A 223 13.76 1.68 -6.21
CA PHE A 223 15.16 2.06 -6.39
C PHE A 223 15.67 3.20 -5.50
N TYR A 224 14.91 4.30 -5.41
CA TYR A 224 15.36 5.55 -4.78
C TYR A 224 15.00 5.67 -3.29
N TRP A 225 14.24 4.72 -2.75
CA TRP A 225 13.75 4.67 -1.37
C TRP A 225 13.85 3.26 -0.79
N GLY A 226 13.96 3.19 0.54
CA GLY A 226 14.01 1.92 1.26
C GLY A 226 15.42 1.48 1.61
N HIS A 227 16.40 2.37 1.52
CA HIS A 227 17.78 2.05 1.94
C HIS A 227 17.86 1.96 3.47
N ALA A 228 18.72 1.05 3.98
CA ALA A 228 18.82 0.76 5.41
C ALA A 228 19.30 1.94 6.28
N ASP A 229 19.90 2.96 5.67
CA ASP A 229 20.34 4.18 6.34
C ASP A 229 19.26 5.28 6.41
N GLU A 230 18.13 5.11 5.74
CA GLU A 230 16.97 5.99 5.87
C GLU A 230 16.21 5.67 7.18
N ARG A 231 16.32 6.56 8.17
CA ARG A 231 15.85 6.32 9.53
C ARG A 231 14.89 7.39 10.07
N GLY A 232 14.25 8.14 9.16
CA GLY A 232 13.45 9.30 9.51
C GLY A 232 14.31 10.56 9.68
N ALA A 233 13.65 11.71 9.76
CA ALA A 233 14.28 13.03 9.89
C ALA A 233 13.48 13.91 10.86
N GLY A 234 14.09 15.04 11.28
CA GLY A 234 13.41 15.99 12.15
C GLY A 234 12.88 15.34 13.43
N SER A 235 11.59 15.51 13.72
CA SER A 235 10.91 14.89 14.86
C SER A 235 10.74 13.37 14.71
N GLY A 236 10.73 12.84 13.48
CA GLY A 236 10.61 11.42 13.16
C GLY A 236 11.97 10.69 13.10
N ALA A 237 13.07 11.32 13.52
CA ALA A 237 14.38 10.65 13.53
C ALA A 237 14.34 9.41 14.43
N GLY A 238 14.64 8.24 13.83
CA GLY A 238 14.59 6.93 14.50
C GLY A 238 13.23 6.21 14.45
N THR A 239 12.22 6.77 13.78
CA THR A 239 10.89 6.14 13.65
C THR A 239 10.71 5.40 12.31
N THR A 240 11.74 5.31 11.49
CA THR A 240 11.77 4.52 10.25
C THR A 240 12.80 3.40 10.38
N LEU A 241 12.42 2.18 10.00
CA LEU A 241 13.28 1.00 9.97
C LEU A 241 13.13 0.27 8.62
N ASN A 242 14.15 0.35 7.77
CA ASN A 242 14.21 -0.36 6.50
C ASN A 242 15.10 -1.60 6.61
N LEU A 243 14.58 -2.74 6.17
CA LEU A 243 15.23 -4.06 6.20
C LEU A 243 15.24 -4.64 4.77
N PRO A 244 16.13 -4.10 3.89
CA PRO A 244 16.26 -4.60 2.53
C PRO A 244 16.85 -6.01 2.50
N LEU A 245 16.26 -6.88 1.69
CA LEU A 245 16.67 -8.28 1.54
C LEU A 245 17.04 -8.59 0.09
N PRO A 246 18.01 -9.48 -0.17
CA PRO A 246 18.40 -9.83 -1.53
C PRO A 246 17.33 -10.66 -2.25
N ARG A 247 17.33 -10.60 -3.58
CA ARG A 247 16.53 -11.51 -4.42
C ARG A 247 16.77 -12.97 -4.06
N GLY A 248 15.75 -13.80 -4.16
CA GLY A 248 15.80 -15.22 -3.80
C GLY A 248 15.68 -15.49 -2.29
N THR A 249 15.41 -14.47 -1.47
CA THR A 249 15.19 -14.66 -0.03
C THR A 249 13.98 -15.56 0.20
N ALA A 250 14.22 -16.72 0.85
CA ALA A 250 13.23 -17.64 1.36
C ALA A 250 12.99 -17.39 2.85
N LEU A 251 12.05 -18.15 3.46
CA LEU A 251 11.64 -17.97 4.87
C LEU A 251 12.81 -17.84 5.85
N ALA A 252 13.82 -18.71 5.75
CA ALA A 252 14.97 -18.69 6.67
C ALA A 252 15.80 -17.39 6.63
N GLY A 253 15.79 -16.70 5.48
CA GLY A 253 16.43 -15.38 5.34
C GLY A 253 15.49 -14.23 5.71
N TYR A 254 14.19 -14.44 5.60
CA TYR A 254 13.15 -13.44 5.91
C TYR A 254 12.86 -13.32 7.41
N GLU A 255 12.80 -14.46 8.12
CA GLU A 255 12.44 -14.51 9.55
C GLU A 255 13.31 -13.61 10.45
N PRO A 256 14.65 -13.55 10.31
CA PRO A 256 15.44 -12.66 11.15
C PRO A 256 15.11 -11.17 10.97
N ALA A 257 14.75 -10.75 9.75
CA ALA A 257 14.31 -9.39 9.48
C ALA A 257 12.93 -9.11 10.12
N LEU A 258 12.02 -10.07 10.02
CA LEU A 258 10.70 -9.97 10.67
C LEU A 258 10.85 -9.89 12.20
N ASP A 259 11.67 -10.74 12.81
CA ASP A 259 11.91 -10.69 14.25
C ASP A 259 12.50 -9.34 14.69
N HIS A 260 13.42 -8.78 13.90
CA HIS A 260 14.00 -7.46 14.17
C HIS A 260 12.91 -6.35 14.08
N ALA A 261 12.08 -6.37 13.04
CA ALA A 261 11.00 -5.40 12.88
C ALA A 261 9.99 -5.49 14.05
N LEU A 262 9.57 -6.70 14.44
CA LEU A 262 8.64 -6.92 15.53
C LEU A 262 9.20 -6.44 16.88
N ALA A 263 10.46 -6.75 17.17
CA ALA A 263 11.15 -6.27 18.37
C ALA A 263 11.23 -4.74 18.41
N ALA A 264 11.57 -4.10 17.29
CA ALA A 264 11.64 -2.65 17.20
C ALA A 264 10.26 -1.98 17.41
N ILE A 265 9.17 -2.57 16.89
CA ILE A 265 7.80 -2.11 17.10
C ILE A 265 7.41 -2.21 18.59
N GLU A 266 7.75 -3.33 19.25
CA GLU A 266 7.51 -3.54 20.67
C GLU A 266 8.30 -2.55 21.52
N ASP A 267 9.60 -2.41 21.27
CA ASP A 267 10.50 -1.49 21.99
C ASP A 267 10.07 -0.02 21.84
N TRP A 268 9.54 0.36 20.66
CA TRP A 268 9.01 1.70 20.43
C TRP A 268 7.70 1.95 21.21
N GLY A 269 7.02 0.89 21.66
CA GLY A 269 5.83 0.97 22.48
C GLY A 269 4.53 1.16 21.69
N ALA A 270 4.43 0.57 20.50
CA ALA A 270 3.20 0.58 19.71
C ALA A 270 2.01 -0.01 20.49
N ARG A 271 0.82 0.51 20.24
CA ARG A 271 -0.44 0.05 20.82
C ARG A 271 -1.47 -0.40 19.78
N CYS A 272 -1.26 -0.05 18.55
CA CYS A 272 -2.03 -0.49 17.40
C CYS A 272 -1.06 -0.75 16.26
N LEU A 273 -1.26 -1.85 15.55
CA LEU A 273 -0.45 -2.24 14.41
C LEU A 273 -1.28 -2.19 13.13
N ILE A 274 -0.73 -1.56 12.09
CA ILE A 274 -1.24 -1.67 10.73
C ILE A 274 -0.24 -2.48 9.95
N VAL A 275 -0.69 -3.51 9.25
CA VAL A 275 0.15 -4.37 8.41
C VAL A 275 -0.18 -4.10 6.96
N SER A 276 0.71 -3.45 6.23
CA SER A 276 0.68 -3.42 4.77
C SER A 276 1.16 -4.77 4.26
N PHE A 277 0.24 -5.55 3.71
CA PHE A 277 0.49 -6.95 3.34
C PHE A 277 0.42 -7.14 1.82
N GLY A 278 1.57 -7.39 1.20
CA GLY A 278 1.69 -7.90 -0.17
C GLY A 278 1.97 -9.40 -0.18
N ALA A 279 1.28 -10.13 -1.06
CA ALA A 279 1.55 -11.55 -1.28
C ALA A 279 2.51 -11.78 -2.46
N ASP A 280 3.14 -10.74 -2.95
CA ASP A 280 4.17 -10.78 -4.00
C ASP A 280 5.55 -11.24 -3.49
N THR A 281 5.71 -11.45 -2.18
CA THR A 281 6.84 -12.21 -1.62
C THR A 281 6.81 -13.71 -1.99
N TYR A 282 5.73 -14.19 -2.62
CA TYR A 282 5.54 -15.56 -3.07
C TYR A 282 6.49 -15.92 -4.23
N ALA A 283 7.08 -17.13 -4.16
CA ALA A 283 8.04 -17.64 -5.16
C ALA A 283 7.50 -17.72 -6.60
N GLY A 284 6.17 -17.79 -6.77
CA GLY A 284 5.49 -17.84 -8.07
C GLY A 284 4.96 -16.51 -8.56
N ASP A 285 5.29 -15.38 -7.90
CA ASP A 285 4.83 -14.06 -8.34
C ASP A 285 5.55 -13.62 -9.62
N PRO A 286 4.81 -13.06 -10.63
CA PRO A 286 5.40 -12.74 -11.93
C PRO A 286 6.30 -11.50 -11.95
N ILE A 287 6.21 -10.61 -10.95
CA ILE A 287 6.94 -9.33 -10.94
C ILE A 287 7.87 -9.16 -9.73
N SER A 288 8.04 -10.20 -8.92
CA SER A 288 8.88 -10.19 -7.73
C SER A 288 9.85 -11.36 -7.70
N HIS A 289 10.77 -11.39 -6.72
CA HIS A 289 11.88 -12.33 -6.73
C HIS A 289 12.21 -12.92 -5.35
N PHE A 290 11.32 -12.84 -4.35
CA PHE A 290 11.47 -13.63 -3.13
C PHE A 290 11.01 -15.07 -3.37
N ALA A 291 11.30 -15.95 -2.43
CA ALA A 291 11.07 -17.37 -2.56
C ALA A 291 10.26 -17.94 -1.38
N LEU A 292 9.27 -17.17 -0.91
CA LEU A 292 8.34 -17.67 0.11
C LEU A 292 7.33 -18.63 -0.50
N GLU A 293 7.05 -19.70 0.21
CA GLU A 293 6.01 -20.66 -0.14
C GLU A 293 4.69 -20.33 0.59
N ARG A 294 3.58 -20.89 0.11
CA ARG A 294 2.24 -20.64 0.71
C ARG A 294 2.20 -20.95 2.21
N THR A 295 2.86 -22.01 2.66
CA THR A 295 2.94 -22.40 4.07
C THR A 295 3.65 -21.36 4.93
N ASP A 296 4.56 -20.60 4.36
CA ASP A 296 5.35 -19.59 5.05
C ASP A 296 4.48 -18.40 5.46
N PHE A 297 3.50 -18.04 4.63
CA PHE A 297 2.55 -16.96 4.96
C PHE A 297 1.82 -17.20 6.28
N THR A 298 1.45 -18.46 6.59
CA THR A 298 0.84 -18.78 7.89
C THR A 298 1.82 -18.59 9.06
N ALA A 299 3.10 -18.90 8.84
CA ALA A 299 4.14 -18.68 9.85
C ALA A 299 4.36 -17.18 10.09
N LEU A 300 4.44 -16.37 9.02
CA LEU A 300 4.58 -14.91 9.11
C LEU A 300 3.38 -14.29 9.85
N GLY A 301 2.14 -14.62 9.45
CA GLY A 301 0.93 -14.13 10.12
C GLY A 301 0.91 -14.48 11.61
N ARG A 302 1.29 -15.69 11.98
CA ARG A 302 1.37 -16.12 13.39
C ARG A 302 2.41 -15.34 14.19
N ARG A 303 3.58 -15.04 13.60
CA ARG A 303 4.62 -14.24 14.27
C ARG A 303 4.14 -12.81 14.51
N ILE A 304 3.52 -12.18 13.50
CA ILE A 304 2.96 -10.83 13.63
C ILE A 304 1.85 -10.79 14.68
N ALA A 305 0.93 -11.74 14.65
CA ALA A 305 -0.13 -11.88 15.66
C ALA A 305 0.43 -12.08 17.09
N GLY A 306 1.61 -12.69 17.20
CA GLY A 306 2.32 -12.92 18.45
C GLY A 306 2.69 -11.66 19.23
N LEU A 307 2.74 -10.47 18.60
CA LEU A 307 2.87 -9.18 19.29
C LEU A 307 1.68 -8.88 20.23
N GLY A 308 0.53 -9.54 20.03
CA GLY A 308 -0.66 -9.33 20.87
C GLY A 308 -1.32 -7.97 20.73
N LEU A 309 -0.90 -7.15 19.78
CA LEU A 309 -1.50 -5.83 19.49
C LEU A 309 -2.78 -5.99 18.67
N PRO A 310 -3.80 -5.12 18.87
CA PRO A 310 -4.86 -4.96 17.88
C PRO A 310 -4.23 -4.62 16.52
N ASN A 311 -4.60 -5.37 15.47
CA ASN A 311 -3.96 -5.21 14.17
C ASN A 311 -4.97 -5.13 13.03
N LEU A 312 -4.74 -4.19 12.12
CA LEU A 312 -5.42 -4.03 10.84
C LEU A 312 -4.49 -4.50 9.73
N ILE A 313 -4.89 -5.51 8.98
CA ILE A 313 -4.18 -5.97 7.79
C ILE A 313 -4.80 -5.27 6.58
N VAL A 314 -3.99 -4.53 5.83
CA VAL A 314 -4.36 -3.82 4.60
C VAL A 314 -3.72 -4.54 3.42
N MET A 315 -4.53 -4.98 2.46
CA MET A 315 -4.00 -5.65 1.27
C MET A 315 -3.26 -4.68 0.36
N GLU A 316 -2.07 -5.08 -0.07
CA GLU A 316 -1.23 -4.36 -1.03
C GLU A 316 -0.98 -5.20 -2.30
N GLY A 317 0.27 -5.57 -2.59
CA GLY A 317 0.69 -6.30 -3.79
C GLY A 317 0.36 -7.80 -3.80
N GLY A 318 0.84 -8.45 -4.85
CA GLY A 318 0.63 -9.87 -5.16
C GLY A 318 -0.10 -10.07 -6.49
N TYR A 319 0.59 -10.69 -7.46
CA TYR A 319 0.20 -10.70 -8.87
C TYR A 319 0.07 -12.11 -9.45
N ALA A 320 0.46 -13.15 -8.71
CA ALA A 320 0.15 -14.55 -9.03
C ALA A 320 -1.34 -14.84 -8.81
N THR A 321 -2.21 -14.27 -9.64
CA THR A 321 -3.67 -14.19 -9.43
C THR A 321 -4.32 -15.54 -9.10
N GLY A 322 -3.84 -16.64 -9.69
CA GLY A 322 -4.34 -17.98 -9.41
C GLY A 322 -4.03 -18.50 -8.00
N ASP A 323 -2.90 -18.09 -7.44
CA ASP A 323 -2.44 -18.48 -6.09
C ASP A 323 -2.73 -17.41 -5.04
N LEU A 324 -3.08 -16.19 -5.45
CA LEU A 324 -3.19 -15.03 -4.58
C LEU A 324 -4.22 -15.22 -3.45
N GLY A 325 -5.43 -15.64 -3.78
CA GLY A 325 -6.47 -15.90 -2.78
C GLY A 325 -6.04 -16.92 -1.73
N PRO A 326 -5.56 -18.12 -2.12
CA PRO A 326 -5.00 -19.11 -1.21
C PRO A 326 -3.82 -18.60 -0.36
N ASN A 327 -2.92 -17.77 -0.92
CA ASN A 327 -1.78 -17.21 -0.18
C ASN A 327 -2.24 -16.20 0.88
N VAL A 328 -3.17 -15.30 0.53
CA VAL A 328 -3.78 -14.36 1.48
C VAL A 328 -4.53 -15.12 2.58
N ALA A 329 -5.32 -16.13 2.23
CA ALA A 329 -6.02 -16.96 3.23
C ALA A 329 -5.04 -17.67 4.18
N ALA A 330 -3.90 -18.15 3.68
CA ALA A 330 -2.85 -18.75 4.50
C ALA A 330 -2.23 -17.73 5.47
N PHE A 331 -1.96 -16.49 5.02
CA PHE A 331 -1.47 -15.43 5.89
C PHE A 331 -2.47 -15.10 7.01
N LEU A 332 -3.74 -14.89 6.64
CA LEU A 332 -4.81 -14.57 7.60
C LEU A 332 -5.07 -15.70 8.61
N ALA A 333 -4.87 -16.97 8.21
CA ALA A 333 -4.96 -18.11 9.13
C ALA A 333 -3.91 -18.08 10.25
N GLY A 334 -2.83 -17.33 10.09
CA GLY A 334 -1.84 -17.10 11.15
C GLY A 334 -2.36 -16.25 12.33
N PHE A 335 -3.42 -15.47 12.12
CA PHE A 335 -4.02 -14.60 13.12
C PHE A 335 -5.17 -15.26 13.92
N GLY A 336 -5.50 -16.50 13.63
CA GLY A 336 -6.53 -17.30 14.36
C GLY A 336 -7.87 -17.36 13.65
#